data_a1344820265d884f3d9187db02e21611
#
_entry.id   a1344820265d884f3d9187db02e21611
#
_cell.length_a   1.000
_cell.length_b   1.000
_cell.length_c   1.000
_cell.angle_alpha   90.00
_cell.angle_beta   90.00
_cell.angle_gamma   90.00
#
_symmetry.space_group_name_H-M   'P 1'
#
loop_
_entity.id
_entity.type
_entity.pdbx_description
1 polymer ?
#
loop_
_entity_poly.entity_id
_entity_poly.type
_entity_poly.pdbx_seq_one_letter_code
_entity_poly.pdbx_strand_id
1 'polypeptide(L)'
;MTPELMEQGAKRVEAHAAALAARTGQTESGGRSAGIGRVVKDREVDITHGRILYLEDVHVSFDGFKAINGLSLDIAPGELRCIIGPNGAGKTTMMDIITGKTRPNSGTVFFGSTIDLLRYTEPEIAQLGIGRKFQKPTVFEQLTVFENLELALHTNKGVKSSMFFRLDSAQGDRLAEVLHTIHLADSVGRQAGNLSHGQKQWLEIGMLLMQEPKLLLLDEPVAGMTDEETERTAELFLTLKGKHSLMVVEHDMSFIRTISDI
;
A
#
# COMPACT_ATOMS: atom_id res chain seq x y z
N MET A 1 -19.43 -8.41 19.94
CA MET A 1 -20.15 -8.21 18.66
C MET A 1 -21.04 -9.41 18.45
N THR A 2 -22.34 -9.24 18.26
CA THR A 2 -23.27 -10.37 18.14
C THR A 2 -23.21 -10.96 16.74
N PRO A 3 -23.45 -12.29 16.55
CA PRO A 3 -23.47 -12.94 15.24
C PRO A 3 -24.38 -12.27 14.22
N GLU A 4 -25.49 -11.69 14.68
CA GLU A 4 -26.45 -10.96 13.82
C GLU A 4 -25.86 -9.68 13.19
N LEU A 5 -24.97 -8.97 13.89
CA LEU A 5 -24.28 -7.77 13.36
C LEU A 5 -23.23 -8.15 12.31
N MET A 6 -22.58 -9.31 12.45
CA MET A 6 -21.67 -9.84 11.43
C MET A 6 -22.41 -10.25 10.16
N GLU A 7 -23.57 -10.91 10.30
CA GLU A 7 -24.40 -11.33 9.17
C GLU A 7 -25.00 -10.14 8.43
N GLN A 8 -25.39 -9.09 9.14
CA GLN A 8 -25.86 -7.83 8.52
C GLN A 8 -24.72 -7.07 7.82
N GLY A 9 -23.49 -7.10 8.35
CA GLY A 9 -22.30 -6.55 7.69
C GLY A 9 -22.00 -7.29 6.40
N ALA A 10 -21.97 -8.63 6.43
CA ALA A 10 -21.73 -9.45 5.24
C ALA A 10 -22.78 -9.23 4.15
N LYS A 11 -24.07 -9.20 4.49
CA LYS A 11 -25.17 -8.92 3.54
C LYS A 11 -25.09 -7.51 2.93
N ARG A 12 -24.62 -6.50 3.68
CA ARG A 12 -24.39 -5.16 3.14
C ARG A 12 -23.21 -5.10 2.18
N VAL A 13 -22.11 -5.82 2.50
CA VAL A 13 -20.95 -5.97 1.62
C VAL A 13 -21.32 -6.63 0.31
N GLU A 14 -22.10 -7.74 0.35
CA GLU A 14 -22.60 -8.42 -0.85
C GLU A 14 -23.54 -7.54 -1.70
N ALA A 15 -24.47 -6.81 -1.06
CA ALA A 15 -25.39 -5.93 -1.76
C ALA A 15 -24.66 -4.76 -2.44
N HIS A 16 -23.58 -4.24 -1.82
CA HIS A 16 -22.80 -3.13 -2.38
C HIS A 16 -21.88 -3.58 -3.51
N ALA A 17 -21.28 -4.77 -3.38
CA ALA A 17 -20.50 -5.39 -4.45
C ALA A 17 -21.30 -5.56 -5.74
N ALA A 18 -22.56 -5.99 -5.63
CA ALA A 18 -23.49 -6.07 -6.78
C ALA A 18 -23.78 -4.69 -7.39
N ALA A 19 -23.87 -3.65 -6.57
CA ALA A 19 -24.09 -2.27 -7.03
C ALA A 19 -22.87 -1.64 -7.72
N LEU A 20 -21.64 -1.94 -7.24
CA LEU A 20 -20.39 -1.49 -7.89
C LEU A 20 -20.18 -2.17 -9.25
N ALA A 21 -20.41 -3.47 -9.36
CA ALA A 21 -20.32 -4.20 -10.63
C ALA A 21 -21.27 -3.63 -11.71
N ALA A 22 -22.39 -3.02 -11.30
CA ALA A 22 -23.33 -2.36 -12.19
C ALA A 22 -22.89 -0.93 -12.62
N ARG A 23 -21.95 -0.29 -11.90
CA ARG A 23 -21.49 1.09 -12.14
C ARG A 23 -20.25 1.22 -13.02
N THR A 24 -19.47 0.17 -13.23
CA THR A 24 -18.23 0.18 -14.03
C THR A 24 -18.42 0.38 -15.53
N GLY A 25 -19.64 0.70 -16.00
CA GLY A 25 -19.98 0.96 -17.40
C GLY A 25 -20.05 2.43 -17.84
N GLN A 26 -19.74 3.41 -16.99
CA GLN A 26 -19.80 4.83 -17.39
C GLN A 26 -18.48 5.56 -17.16
N THR A 27 -17.81 5.87 -18.25
CA THR A 27 -16.63 6.75 -18.32
C THR A 27 -17.08 8.21 -18.33
N GLU A 28 -16.58 9.01 -17.36
CA GLU A 28 -16.70 10.48 -17.45
C GLU A 28 -15.36 11.13 -17.78
N SER A 29 -15.39 11.96 -18.82
CA SER A 29 -14.32 12.84 -19.26
C SER A 29 -14.35 14.13 -18.42
N GLY A 30 -13.32 14.43 -17.64
CA GLY A 30 -13.20 15.66 -16.84
C GLY A 30 -12.09 16.58 -17.35
N GLY A 31 -12.45 17.82 -17.68
CA GLY A 31 -11.62 18.83 -18.28
C GLY A 31 -10.54 19.42 -17.36
N ARG A 32 -9.42 19.83 -17.98
CA ARG A 32 -8.30 20.57 -17.35
C ARG A 32 -8.75 21.99 -16.99
N SER A 33 -8.61 22.36 -15.72
CA SER A 33 -8.66 23.75 -15.26
C SER A 33 -7.27 24.15 -14.75
N ALA A 34 -6.65 25.13 -15.39
CA ALA A 34 -5.43 25.77 -14.93
C ALA A 34 -5.77 26.75 -13.80
N GLY A 35 -5.43 26.42 -12.57
CA GLY A 35 -5.66 27.24 -11.38
C GLY A 35 -4.35 27.78 -10.80
N ILE A 36 -4.34 29.07 -10.55
CA ILE A 36 -3.30 29.88 -9.92
C ILE A 36 -3.01 29.34 -8.50
N GLY A 37 -1.73 29.04 -8.21
CA GLY A 37 -1.16 28.97 -6.85
C GLY A 37 -1.95 28.19 -5.81
N ARG A 38 -1.94 26.85 -5.85
CA ARG A 38 -2.49 26.01 -4.77
C ARG A 38 -1.56 26.12 -3.56
N VAL A 39 -2.07 26.65 -2.46
CA VAL A 39 -1.36 26.61 -1.16
C VAL A 39 -1.36 25.15 -0.70
N VAL A 40 -0.20 24.50 -0.76
CA VAL A 40 -0.03 23.13 -0.23
C VAL A 40 -0.08 23.19 1.28
N LYS A 41 -0.99 22.46 1.90
CA LYS A 41 -1.02 22.29 3.37
C LYS A 41 0.19 21.47 3.79
N ASP A 42 0.72 21.69 5.00
CA ASP A 42 1.96 21.08 5.53
C ASP A 42 2.08 19.55 5.41
N ARG A 43 1.00 18.84 5.04
CA ARG A 43 0.98 17.39 4.84
C ARG A 43 0.37 16.96 3.49
N GLU A 44 0.11 17.87 2.59
CA GLU A 44 -0.39 17.54 1.26
C GLU A 44 0.78 17.25 0.32
N VAL A 45 0.82 16.03 -0.25
CA VAL A 45 1.87 15.62 -1.17
C VAL A 45 1.66 16.32 -2.51
N ASP A 46 2.59 17.18 -2.90
CA ASP A 46 2.56 17.87 -4.18
C ASP A 46 3.18 16.99 -5.28
N ILE A 47 2.33 16.50 -6.18
CA ILE A 47 2.72 15.66 -7.33
C ILE A 47 2.63 16.42 -8.67
N THR A 48 2.48 17.74 -8.64
CA THR A 48 2.32 18.56 -9.87
C THR A 48 3.53 18.50 -10.80
N HIS A 49 4.71 18.15 -10.26
CA HIS A 49 5.95 17.99 -11.03
C HIS A 49 6.14 16.56 -11.57
N GLY A 50 5.11 15.71 -11.51
CA GLY A 50 5.13 14.38 -12.10
C GLY A 50 5.99 13.35 -11.36
N ARG A 51 6.35 13.61 -10.09
CA ARG A 51 7.10 12.67 -9.24
C ARG A 51 6.39 12.49 -7.91
N ILE A 52 6.28 11.25 -7.45
CA ILE A 52 5.77 10.94 -6.12
C ILE A 52 6.89 10.61 -5.14
N LEU A 53 8.00 10.05 -5.63
CA LEU A 53 9.20 9.77 -4.86
C LEU A 53 10.42 10.22 -5.65
N TYR A 54 11.38 10.85 -4.97
CA TYR A 54 12.63 11.31 -5.57
C TYR A 54 13.78 11.13 -4.59
N LEU A 55 14.80 10.38 -5.00
CA LEU A 55 16.07 10.20 -4.32
C LEU A 55 17.18 10.76 -5.20
N GLU A 56 18.13 11.49 -4.61
CA GLU A 56 19.28 12.03 -5.34
C GLU A 56 20.56 11.83 -4.54
N ASP A 57 21.55 11.22 -5.18
CA ASP A 57 22.91 10.97 -4.70
C ASP A 57 22.96 10.43 -3.25
N VAL A 58 22.09 9.44 -2.97
CA VAL A 58 21.94 8.86 -1.64
C VAL A 58 23.10 7.90 -1.36
N HIS A 59 23.75 8.08 -0.22
CA HIS A 59 24.82 7.22 0.27
C HIS A 59 24.51 6.68 1.67
N VAL A 60 24.74 5.39 1.87
CA VAL A 60 24.62 4.74 3.18
C VAL A 60 25.81 3.82 3.41
N SER A 61 26.44 3.98 4.57
CA SER A 61 27.53 3.12 5.02
C SER A 61 27.27 2.62 6.44
N PHE A 62 27.45 1.34 6.69
CA PHE A 62 27.40 0.70 8.00
C PHE A 62 28.81 0.16 8.33
N ASP A 63 29.42 0.67 9.37
CA ASP A 63 30.75 0.23 9.85
C ASP A 63 31.81 0.12 8.73
N GLY A 64 31.78 1.07 7.77
CA GLY A 64 32.69 1.10 6.64
C GLY A 64 32.21 0.31 5.40
N PHE A 65 31.17 -0.51 5.51
CA PHE A 65 30.55 -1.17 4.37
C PHE A 65 29.56 -0.23 3.68
N LYS A 66 29.80 0.10 2.42
CA LYS A 66 28.92 0.93 1.60
C LYS A 66 27.72 0.12 1.12
N ALA A 67 26.60 0.22 1.81
CA ALA A 67 25.36 -0.46 1.46
C ALA A 67 24.66 0.21 0.25
N ILE A 68 24.77 1.54 0.15
CA ILE A 68 24.30 2.35 -0.98
C ILE A 68 25.38 3.36 -1.34
N ASN A 69 25.64 3.54 -2.63
CA ASN A 69 26.71 4.40 -3.11
C ASN A 69 26.25 5.24 -4.32
N GLY A 70 25.67 6.43 -4.06
CA GLY A 70 25.22 7.35 -5.09
C GLY A 70 23.93 6.93 -5.77
N LEU A 71 22.92 6.46 -5.00
CA LEU A 71 21.63 6.07 -5.54
C LEU A 71 20.81 7.30 -5.92
N SER A 72 20.41 7.37 -7.19
CA SER A 72 19.37 8.31 -7.67
C SER A 72 18.23 7.52 -8.27
N LEU A 73 16.99 7.84 -7.89
CA LEU A 73 15.78 7.15 -8.31
C LEU A 73 14.62 8.12 -8.25
N ASP A 74 13.73 8.08 -9.25
CA ASP A 74 12.44 8.75 -9.20
C ASP A 74 11.31 7.77 -9.56
N ILE A 75 10.12 8.01 -9.00
CA ILE A 75 8.88 7.28 -9.29
C ILE A 75 7.80 8.28 -9.63
N ALA A 76 7.08 8.05 -10.73
CA ALA A 76 5.95 8.88 -11.12
C ALA A 76 4.67 8.49 -10.34
N PRO A 77 3.69 9.41 -10.18
CA PRO A 77 2.40 9.07 -9.62
C PRO A 77 1.69 7.98 -10.45
N GLY A 78 1.20 6.94 -9.75
CA GLY A 78 0.52 5.80 -10.39
C GLY A 78 1.45 4.79 -11.08
N GLU A 79 2.76 5.01 -11.05
CA GLU A 79 3.74 4.09 -11.64
C GLU A 79 3.87 2.81 -10.82
N LEU A 80 4.04 1.67 -11.50
CA LEU A 80 4.52 0.42 -10.93
C LEU A 80 5.99 0.24 -11.33
N ARG A 81 6.89 0.40 -10.36
CA ARG A 81 8.34 0.26 -10.53
C ARG A 81 8.83 -1.05 -9.92
N CYS A 82 9.42 -1.92 -10.73
CA CYS A 82 10.11 -3.12 -10.25
C CYS A 82 11.59 -2.83 -9.98
N ILE A 83 12.08 -3.27 -8.83
CA ILE A 83 13.50 -3.18 -8.44
C ILE A 83 14.07 -4.59 -8.37
N ILE A 84 15.04 -4.85 -9.21
CA ILE A 84 15.70 -6.16 -9.36
C ILE A 84 17.16 -6.03 -8.91
N GLY A 85 17.68 -7.08 -8.32
CA GLY A 85 19.10 -7.14 -7.95
C GLY A 85 19.41 -8.29 -7.01
N PRO A 86 20.67 -8.70 -6.89
CA PRO A 86 21.08 -9.77 -6.01
C PRO A 86 20.86 -9.41 -4.53
N ASN A 87 20.92 -10.44 -3.67
CA ASN A 87 20.91 -10.23 -2.22
C ASN A 87 22.13 -9.40 -1.82
N GLY A 88 21.94 -8.47 -0.88
CA GLY A 88 22.98 -7.52 -0.46
C GLY A 88 23.17 -6.30 -1.38
N ALA A 89 22.41 -6.17 -2.48
CA ALA A 89 22.49 -5.01 -3.38
C ALA A 89 21.91 -3.70 -2.79
N GLY A 90 21.50 -3.68 -1.52
CA GLY A 90 20.97 -2.47 -0.88
C GLY A 90 19.47 -2.24 -1.04
N LYS A 91 18.71 -3.18 -1.66
CA LYS A 91 17.26 -3.01 -1.91
C LYS A 91 16.46 -2.74 -0.63
N THR A 92 16.66 -3.55 0.41
CA THR A 92 16.01 -3.36 1.72
C THR A 92 16.47 -2.07 2.40
N THR A 93 17.77 -1.73 2.29
CA THR A 93 18.31 -0.47 2.83
C THR A 93 17.66 0.74 2.14
N MET A 94 17.44 0.69 0.84
CA MET A 94 16.72 1.74 0.11
C MET A 94 15.29 1.89 0.64
N MET A 95 14.55 0.81 0.82
CA MET A 95 13.21 0.87 1.43
C MET A 95 13.24 1.39 2.86
N ASP A 96 14.25 0.99 3.66
CA ASP A 96 14.45 1.46 5.03
C ASP A 96 14.72 2.97 5.09
N ILE A 97 15.38 3.54 4.08
CA ILE A 97 15.57 5.00 3.94
C ILE A 97 14.23 5.69 3.65
N ILE A 98 13.48 5.19 2.68
CA ILE A 98 12.20 5.79 2.26
C ILE A 98 11.19 5.78 3.42
N THR A 99 11.20 4.74 4.25
CA THR A 99 10.34 4.64 5.43
C THR A 99 10.87 5.35 6.67
N GLY A 100 12.09 5.92 6.62
CA GLY A 100 12.71 6.64 7.75
C GLY A 100 13.35 5.75 8.81
N LYS A 101 13.38 4.42 8.62
CA LYS A 101 14.03 3.47 9.52
C LYS A 101 15.56 3.58 9.50
N THR A 102 16.13 3.91 8.33
CA THR A 102 17.56 4.17 8.16
C THR A 102 17.78 5.60 7.68
N ARG A 103 18.74 6.31 8.26
CA ARG A 103 19.14 7.64 7.80
C ARG A 103 20.35 7.51 6.88
N PRO A 104 20.34 8.14 5.69
CA PRO A 104 21.51 8.16 4.81
C PRO A 104 22.62 9.06 5.38
N ASN A 105 23.85 8.78 4.97
CA ASN A 105 25.00 9.62 5.30
C ASN A 105 25.00 10.92 4.49
N SER A 106 24.54 10.88 3.25
CA SER A 106 24.38 12.04 2.37
C SER A 106 23.32 11.75 1.30
N GLY A 107 22.92 12.78 0.56
CA GLY A 107 21.88 12.76 -0.45
C GLY A 107 20.55 13.29 0.07
N THR A 108 19.54 13.29 -0.80
CA THR A 108 18.21 13.83 -0.49
C THR A 108 17.12 12.79 -0.82
N VAL A 109 16.01 12.84 -0.07
CA VAL A 109 14.86 11.94 -0.26
C VAL A 109 13.58 12.72 -0.09
N PHE A 110 12.85 12.91 -1.19
CA PHE A 110 11.61 13.68 -1.21
C PHE A 110 10.41 12.82 -1.55
N PHE A 111 9.30 13.07 -0.87
CA PHE A 111 7.98 12.55 -1.20
C PHE A 111 7.13 13.68 -1.82
N GLY A 112 6.72 13.50 -3.07
CA GLY A 112 6.29 14.62 -3.89
C GLY A 112 7.42 15.62 -4.11
N SER A 113 7.05 16.88 -4.38
CA SER A 113 8.01 17.95 -4.67
C SER A 113 8.48 18.71 -3.42
N THR A 114 7.81 18.53 -2.27
CA THR A 114 7.96 19.45 -1.12
C THR A 114 8.30 18.76 0.19
N ILE A 115 8.05 17.46 0.34
CA ILE A 115 8.21 16.74 1.62
C ILE A 115 9.58 16.05 1.67
N ASP A 116 10.51 16.63 2.43
CA ASP A 116 11.81 16.03 2.74
C ASP A 116 11.63 14.93 3.80
N LEU A 117 11.66 13.64 3.38
CA LEU A 117 11.43 12.49 4.27
C LEU A 117 12.46 12.38 5.38
N LEU A 118 13.66 12.96 5.21
CA LEU A 118 14.70 12.92 6.23
C LEU A 118 14.35 13.74 7.49
N ARG A 119 13.30 14.54 7.45
CA ARG A 119 12.79 15.33 8.58
C ARG A 119 11.69 14.65 9.38
N TYR A 120 11.17 13.50 8.90
CA TYR A 120 10.04 12.80 9.50
C TYR A 120 10.47 11.51 10.16
N THR A 121 9.71 11.07 11.15
CA THR A 121 9.83 9.76 11.79
C THR A 121 9.06 8.71 10.98
N GLU A 122 9.36 7.43 11.20
CA GLU A 122 8.70 6.31 10.52
C GLU A 122 7.16 6.35 10.63
N PRO A 123 6.54 6.61 11.82
CA PRO A 123 5.08 6.74 11.92
C PRO A 123 4.52 7.96 11.15
N GLU A 124 5.24 9.06 11.10
CA GLU A 124 4.82 10.25 10.34
C GLU A 124 4.88 9.99 8.84
N ILE A 125 5.90 9.28 8.35
CA ILE A 125 6.03 8.86 6.95
C ILE A 125 4.88 7.95 6.54
N ALA A 126 4.48 7.01 7.41
CA ALA A 126 3.29 6.20 7.17
C ALA A 126 2.02 7.05 7.07
N GLN A 127 1.85 8.07 7.93
CA GLN A 127 0.72 9.00 7.89
C GLN A 127 0.72 9.91 6.65
N LEU A 128 1.87 10.17 6.04
CA LEU A 128 1.98 10.90 4.77
C LEU A 128 1.46 10.08 3.58
N GLY A 129 1.25 8.79 3.76
CA GLY A 129 0.72 7.88 2.74
C GLY A 129 1.77 6.98 2.09
N ILE A 130 2.86 6.66 2.77
CA ILE A 130 3.82 5.63 2.34
C ILE A 130 3.53 4.36 3.13
N GLY A 131 2.95 3.35 2.49
CA GLY A 131 2.72 2.03 3.05
C GLY A 131 3.86 1.08 2.73
N ARG A 132 4.30 0.26 3.68
CA ARG A 132 5.30 -0.79 3.44
C ARG A 132 4.79 -2.15 3.89
N LYS A 133 4.84 -3.11 2.97
CA LYS A 133 4.68 -4.53 3.25
C LYS A 133 6.05 -5.15 3.52
N PHE A 134 6.18 -5.82 4.66
CA PHE A 134 7.39 -6.57 5.00
C PHE A 134 7.35 -8.00 4.43
N GLN A 135 8.50 -8.68 4.40
CA GLN A 135 8.59 -10.05 3.88
C GLN A 135 7.69 -11.06 4.62
N LYS A 136 7.57 -10.91 5.95
CA LYS A 136 6.68 -11.77 6.75
C LYS A 136 5.33 -11.08 6.95
N PRO A 137 4.20 -11.76 6.69
CA PRO A 137 2.88 -11.21 6.93
C PRO A 137 2.70 -10.79 8.40
N THR A 138 2.17 -9.59 8.62
CA THR A 138 1.93 -9.00 9.95
C THR A 138 0.45 -8.93 10.28
N VAL A 139 -0.30 -9.99 9.93
CA VAL A 139 -1.74 -10.09 10.22
C VAL A 139 -1.99 -10.57 11.65
N PHE A 140 -3.10 -10.13 12.22
CA PHE A 140 -3.57 -10.60 13.54
C PHE A 140 -4.30 -11.93 13.36
N GLU A 141 -3.60 -13.04 13.56
CA GLU A 141 -4.09 -14.39 13.25
C GLU A 141 -5.35 -14.80 14.03
N GLN A 142 -5.55 -14.27 15.24
CA GLN A 142 -6.71 -14.53 16.10
C GLN A 142 -7.97 -13.80 15.63
N LEU A 143 -7.82 -12.76 14.82
CA LEU A 143 -8.90 -11.94 14.30
C LEU A 143 -9.35 -12.46 12.94
N THR A 144 -10.60 -12.14 12.57
CA THR A 144 -11.14 -12.39 11.24
C THR A 144 -10.50 -11.47 10.20
N VAL A 145 -10.67 -11.78 8.92
CA VAL A 145 -10.29 -10.90 7.80
C VAL A 145 -10.92 -9.52 7.97
N PHE A 146 -12.22 -9.49 8.31
CA PHE A 146 -12.93 -8.24 8.57
C PHE A 146 -12.27 -7.42 9.69
N GLU A 147 -12.03 -8.02 10.84
CA GLU A 147 -11.46 -7.34 12.01
C GLU A 147 -10.04 -6.83 11.75
N ASN A 148 -9.23 -7.55 10.95
CA ASN A 148 -7.91 -7.08 10.53
C ASN A 148 -8.01 -5.81 9.68
N LEU A 149 -8.93 -5.77 8.71
CA LEU A 149 -9.15 -4.59 7.86
C LEU A 149 -9.75 -3.42 8.65
N GLU A 150 -10.69 -3.69 9.56
CA GLU A 150 -11.29 -2.69 10.45
C GLU A 150 -10.23 -2.00 11.33
N LEU A 151 -9.30 -2.78 11.92
CA LEU A 151 -8.19 -2.23 12.72
C LEU A 151 -7.25 -1.34 11.90
N ALA A 152 -7.10 -1.61 10.62
CA ALA A 152 -6.25 -0.85 9.72
C ALA A 152 -6.88 0.46 9.22
N LEU A 153 -8.19 0.65 9.42
CA LEU A 153 -8.89 1.88 9.02
C LEU A 153 -8.20 3.13 9.57
N HIS A 154 -8.04 4.12 8.69
CA HIS A 154 -7.57 5.44 9.08
C HIS A 154 -8.67 6.20 9.83
N THR A 155 -8.74 6.00 11.14
CA THR A 155 -9.73 6.66 12.00
C THR A 155 -9.05 7.42 13.13
N ASN A 156 -9.76 8.40 13.68
CA ASN A 156 -9.28 9.15 14.84
C ASN A 156 -9.35 8.22 16.08
N LYS A 157 -8.24 7.56 16.42
CA LYS A 157 -8.12 6.52 17.45
C LYS A 157 -8.15 7.10 18.89
N GLY A 158 -9.00 8.09 19.15
CA GLY A 158 -9.25 8.58 20.51
C GLY A 158 -9.99 7.53 21.35
N VAL A 159 -9.67 7.42 22.65
CA VAL A 159 -10.24 6.42 23.57
C VAL A 159 -11.77 6.39 23.54
N LYS A 160 -12.43 7.53 23.43
CA LYS A 160 -13.90 7.64 23.32
C LYS A 160 -14.44 7.17 21.98
N SER A 161 -13.70 7.38 20.89
CA SER A 161 -14.03 6.95 19.55
C SER A 161 -13.93 5.42 19.42
N SER A 162 -12.89 4.82 19.98
CA SER A 162 -12.69 3.35 19.96
C SER A 162 -13.72 2.57 20.76
N MET A 163 -14.30 3.18 21.81
CA MET A 163 -15.26 2.49 22.70
C MET A 163 -16.69 2.45 22.12
N PHE A 164 -17.03 3.33 21.17
CA PHE A 164 -18.33 3.42 20.50
C PHE A 164 -18.20 3.35 18.97
N PHE A 165 -17.11 2.75 18.47
CA PHE A 165 -16.84 2.67 17.05
C PHE A 165 -17.94 1.89 16.32
N ARG A 166 -18.60 2.54 15.37
CA ARG A 166 -19.46 1.92 14.37
C ARG A 166 -18.97 2.39 13.02
N LEU A 167 -18.77 1.43 12.11
CA LEU A 167 -18.46 1.75 10.71
C LEU A 167 -19.57 2.68 10.17
N ASP A 168 -19.17 3.81 9.61
CA ASP A 168 -20.07 4.59 8.79
C ASP A 168 -20.22 3.95 7.39
N SER A 169 -21.16 4.49 6.58
CA SER A 169 -21.43 3.93 5.25
C SER A 169 -20.20 3.97 4.35
N ALA A 170 -19.43 5.07 4.38
CA ALA A 170 -18.25 5.24 3.53
C ALA A 170 -17.12 4.26 3.91
N GLN A 171 -16.94 4.01 5.21
CA GLN A 171 -15.98 3.02 5.72
C GLN A 171 -16.38 1.59 5.34
N GLY A 172 -17.68 1.28 5.41
CA GLY A 172 -18.22 0.00 4.95
C GLY A 172 -17.99 -0.21 3.45
N ASP A 173 -18.25 0.82 2.65
CA ASP A 173 -18.03 0.80 1.20
C ASP A 173 -16.55 0.60 0.87
N ARG A 174 -15.66 1.30 1.57
CA ARG A 174 -14.22 1.15 1.41
C ARG A 174 -13.73 -0.24 1.76
N LEU A 175 -14.23 -0.81 2.86
CA LEU A 175 -13.90 -2.17 3.28
C LEU A 175 -14.34 -3.20 2.24
N ALA A 176 -15.55 -3.04 1.68
CA ALA A 176 -16.05 -3.90 0.61
C ALA A 176 -15.17 -3.80 -0.66
N GLU A 177 -14.83 -2.59 -1.08
CA GLU A 177 -13.93 -2.37 -2.22
C GLU A 177 -12.57 -3.07 -2.02
N VAL A 178 -11.97 -2.90 -0.84
CA VAL A 178 -10.68 -3.53 -0.51
C VAL A 178 -10.79 -5.04 -0.50
N LEU A 179 -11.83 -5.63 0.13
CA LEU A 179 -12.06 -7.08 0.14
C LEU A 179 -12.14 -7.68 -1.26
N HIS A 180 -12.83 -7.00 -2.18
CA HIS A 180 -12.87 -7.42 -3.58
C HIS A 180 -11.51 -7.30 -4.25
N THR A 181 -10.81 -6.19 -4.05
CA THR A 181 -9.51 -5.92 -4.64
C THR A 181 -8.48 -6.98 -4.24
N ILE A 182 -8.49 -7.43 -2.97
CA ILE A 182 -7.56 -8.44 -2.45
C ILE A 182 -8.08 -9.88 -2.56
N HIS A 183 -9.19 -10.12 -3.28
CA HIS A 183 -9.79 -11.45 -3.50
C HIS A 183 -10.17 -12.22 -2.22
N LEU A 184 -10.56 -11.52 -1.13
CA LEU A 184 -10.93 -12.12 0.14
C LEU A 184 -12.39 -11.88 0.55
N ALA A 185 -13.25 -11.45 -0.37
CA ALA A 185 -14.66 -11.19 -0.10
C ALA A 185 -15.40 -12.41 0.47
N ASP A 186 -15.13 -13.62 -0.07
CA ASP A 186 -15.73 -14.87 0.39
C ASP A 186 -15.17 -15.37 1.74
N SER A 187 -14.10 -14.75 2.23
CA SER A 187 -13.40 -15.13 3.45
C SER A 187 -13.55 -14.11 4.58
N VAL A 188 -14.45 -13.15 4.46
CA VAL A 188 -14.60 -11.99 5.36
C VAL A 188 -14.72 -12.37 6.84
N GLY A 189 -15.47 -13.42 7.15
CA GLY A 189 -15.66 -13.95 8.51
C GLY A 189 -14.63 -15.00 8.95
N ARG A 190 -13.71 -15.40 8.09
CA ARG A 190 -12.70 -16.41 8.38
C ARG A 190 -11.59 -15.83 9.24
N GLN A 191 -11.11 -16.56 10.25
CA GLN A 191 -9.92 -16.17 11.02
C GLN A 191 -8.69 -16.11 10.12
N ALA A 192 -7.88 -15.04 10.26
CA ALA A 192 -6.68 -14.84 9.45
C ALA A 192 -5.64 -15.97 9.63
N GLY A 193 -5.60 -16.60 10.82
CA GLY A 193 -4.75 -17.75 11.08
C GLY A 193 -5.04 -18.95 10.17
N ASN A 194 -6.28 -19.09 9.69
CA ASN A 194 -6.74 -20.19 8.81
C ASN A 194 -6.60 -19.88 7.30
N LEU A 195 -6.06 -18.74 6.94
CA LEU A 195 -5.77 -18.38 5.55
C LEU A 195 -4.50 -19.07 5.07
N SER A 196 -4.40 -19.31 3.75
CA SER A 196 -3.15 -19.71 3.11
C SER A 196 -2.07 -18.64 3.26
N HIS A 197 -0.83 -18.96 2.94
CA HIS A 197 0.26 -17.99 3.00
C HIS A 197 -0.01 -16.80 2.05
N GLY A 198 -0.38 -17.05 0.81
CA GLY A 198 -0.73 -16.01 -0.15
C GLY A 198 -1.94 -15.17 0.28
N GLN A 199 -2.98 -15.80 0.82
CA GLN A 199 -4.13 -15.09 1.36
C GLN A 199 -3.78 -14.16 2.54
N LYS A 200 -2.84 -14.57 3.42
CA LYS A 200 -2.31 -13.69 4.48
C LYS A 200 -1.57 -12.50 3.90
N GLN A 201 -0.80 -12.70 2.82
CA GLN A 201 -0.12 -11.63 2.10
C GLN A 201 -1.12 -10.63 1.48
N TRP A 202 -2.19 -11.13 0.85
CA TRP A 202 -3.26 -10.27 0.31
C TRP A 202 -3.98 -9.50 1.41
N LEU A 203 -4.24 -10.13 2.56
CA LEU A 203 -4.84 -9.45 3.70
C LEU A 203 -3.95 -8.31 4.21
N GLU A 204 -2.63 -8.52 4.29
CA GLU A 204 -1.67 -7.47 4.67
C GLU A 204 -1.68 -6.29 3.68
N ILE A 205 -1.72 -6.58 2.37
CA ILE A 205 -1.88 -5.54 1.34
C ILE A 205 -3.22 -4.81 1.54
N GLY A 206 -4.30 -5.54 1.82
CA GLY A 206 -5.60 -4.96 2.14
C GLY A 206 -5.54 -4.02 3.34
N MET A 207 -4.87 -4.39 4.42
CA MET A 207 -4.67 -3.54 5.60
C MET A 207 -3.92 -2.25 5.24
N LEU A 208 -2.94 -2.32 4.35
CA LEU A 208 -2.27 -1.12 3.84
C LEU A 208 -3.21 -0.26 2.98
N LEU A 209 -4.02 -0.88 2.11
CA LEU A 209 -4.99 -0.16 1.26
C LEU A 209 -6.07 0.56 2.08
N MET A 210 -6.45 0.02 3.25
CA MET A 210 -7.39 0.68 4.18
C MET A 210 -6.86 2.03 4.71
N GLN A 211 -5.54 2.27 4.64
CA GLN A 211 -4.89 3.52 5.02
C GLN A 211 -4.77 4.52 3.86
N GLU A 212 -5.31 4.19 2.68
CA GLU A 212 -5.27 5.03 1.47
C GLU A 212 -3.84 5.49 1.08
N PRO A 213 -2.89 4.57 0.94
CA PRO A 213 -1.51 4.92 0.65
C PRO A 213 -1.39 5.53 -0.76
N LYS A 214 -0.52 6.52 -0.90
CA LYS A 214 -0.15 7.09 -2.21
C LYS A 214 1.00 6.32 -2.86
N LEU A 215 1.87 5.74 -2.03
CA LEU A 215 2.99 4.90 -2.43
C LEU A 215 3.01 3.61 -1.59
N LEU A 216 3.05 2.47 -2.25
CA LEU A 216 3.21 1.15 -1.65
C LEU A 216 4.61 0.60 -1.94
N LEU A 217 5.33 0.23 -0.88
CA LEU A 217 6.61 -0.45 -0.94
C LEU A 217 6.39 -1.93 -0.62
N LEU A 218 6.66 -2.80 -1.58
CA LEU A 218 6.36 -4.23 -1.51
C LEU A 218 7.68 -5.03 -1.62
N ASP A 219 8.08 -5.68 -0.52
CA ASP A 219 9.32 -6.43 -0.41
C ASP A 219 9.01 -7.92 -0.55
N GLU A 220 9.43 -8.53 -1.67
CA GLU A 220 9.22 -9.93 -2.03
C GLU A 220 7.76 -10.39 -1.83
N PRO A 221 6.79 -9.70 -2.47
CA PRO A 221 5.37 -9.91 -2.20
C PRO A 221 4.83 -11.29 -2.61
N VAL A 222 5.52 -12.03 -3.49
CA VAL A 222 5.09 -13.37 -3.95
C VAL A 222 5.94 -14.50 -3.38
N ALA A 223 6.87 -14.20 -2.45
CA ALA A 223 7.71 -15.22 -1.84
C ALA A 223 6.89 -16.32 -1.14
N GLY A 224 7.10 -17.58 -1.52
CA GLY A 224 6.41 -18.74 -0.94
C GLY A 224 4.96 -18.93 -1.36
N MET A 225 4.49 -18.23 -2.39
CA MET A 225 3.19 -18.42 -3.01
C MET A 225 3.20 -19.58 -4.02
N THR A 226 2.03 -20.18 -4.25
CA THR A 226 1.79 -21.07 -5.38
C THR A 226 1.71 -20.27 -6.68
N ASP A 227 1.82 -20.97 -7.84
CA ASP A 227 1.69 -20.32 -9.15
C ASP A 227 0.35 -19.58 -9.29
N GLU A 228 -0.75 -20.19 -8.84
CA GLU A 228 -2.09 -19.58 -8.87
C GLU A 228 -2.16 -18.33 -7.98
N GLU A 229 -1.59 -18.36 -6.78
CA GLU A 229 -1.54 -17.19 -5.89
C GLU A 229 -0.66 -16.08 -6.48
N THR A 230 0.42 -16.44 -7.17
CA THR A 230 1.32 -15.49 -7.86
C THR A 230 0.61 -14.80 -9.01
N GLU A 231 -0.13 -15.53 -9.84
CA GLU A 231 -0.95 -14.95 -10.94
C GLU A 231 -1.99 -13.97 -10.39
N ARG A 232 -2.74 -14.36 -9.36
CA ARG A 232 -3.73 -13.47 -8.71
C ARG A 232 -3.08 -12.23 -8.08
N THR A 233 -1.85 -12.37 -7.56
CA THR A 233 -1.09 -11.21 -7.04
C THR A 233 -0.67 -10.27 -8.17
N ALA A 234 -0.33 -10.79 -9.33
CA ALA A 234 -0.06 -9.97 -10.51
C ALA A 234 -1.30 -9.18 -10.95
N GLU A 235 -2.47 -9.84 -11.02
CA GLU A 235 -3.76 -9.17 -11.32
C GLU A 235 -4.08 -8.07 -10.29
N LEU A 236 -3.86 -8.34 -9.01
CA LEU A 236 -4.01 -7.36 -7.94
C LEU A 236 -3.12 -6.13 -8.20
N PHE A 237 -1.84 -6.30 -8.51
CA PHE A 237 -0.92 -5.18 -8.74
C PHE A 237 -1.28 -4.38 -9.98
N LEU A 238 -1.71 -5.03 -11.05
CA LEU A 238 -2.21 -4.37 -12.25
C LEU A 238 -3.49 -3.56 -11.98
N THR A 239 -4.36 -4.04 -11.09
CA THR A 239 -5.56 -3.32 -10.64
C THR A 239 -5.22 -2.09 -9.80
N LEU A 240 -4.14 -2.15 -9.01
CA LEU A 240 -3.67 -1.05 -8.17
C LEU A 240 -2.89 0.01 -8.95
N LYS A 241 -2.23 -0.40 -10.05
CA LYS A 241 -1.48 0.49 -10.94
C LYS A 241 -2.36 1.63 -11.46
N GLY A 242 -1.85 2.85 -11.45
CA GLY A 242 -2.58 4.06 -11.82
C GLY A 242 -3.39 4.67 -10.67
N LYS A 243 -3.92 3.87 -9.75
CA LYS A 243 -4.61 4.35 -8.53
C LYS A 243 -3.60 4.65 -7.42
N HIS A 244 -2.61 3.80 -7.28
CA HIS A 244 -1.51 3.89 -6.32
C HIS A 244 -0.19 3.81 -7.07
N SER A 245 0.86 4.44 -6.53
CA SER A 245 2.22 4.18 -6.99
C SER A 245 2.76 2.97 -6.24
N LEU A 246 3.41 2.05 -6.96
CA LEU A 246 3.94 0.82 -6.39
C LEU A 246 5.45 0.72 -6.65
N MET A 247 6.21 0.38 -5.63
CA MET A 247 7.60 -0.05 -5.77
C MET A 247 7.70 -1.49 -5.27
N VAL A 248 8.02 -2.39 -6.18
CA VAL A 248 8.07 -3.84 -5.95
C VAL A 248 9.52 -4.29 -6.01
N VAL A 249 10.03 -4.84 -4.93
CA VAL A 249 11.33 -5.53 -4.91
C VAL A 249 11.06 -7.01 -5.08
N GLU A 250 11.56 -7.59 -6.15
CA GLU A 250 11.37 -9.00 -6.47
C GLU A 250 12.58 -9.59 -7.19
N HIS A 251 12.68 -10.91 -7.17
CA HIS A 251 13.69 -11.68 -7.89
C HIS A 251 13.06 -12.75 -8.79
N ASP A 252 11.76 -12.98 -8.72
CA ASP A 252 11.01 -13.83 -9.65
C ASP A 252 10.79 -13.09 -10.97
N MET A 253 11.57 -13.50 -11.99
CA MET A 253 11.54 -12.87 -13.30
C MET A 253 10.27 -13.15 -14.08
N SER A 254 9.56 -14.24 -13.79
CA SER A 254 8.28 -14.56 -14.43
C SER A 254 7.19 -13.61 -13.95
N PHE A 255 7.10 -13.42 -12.63
CA PHE A 255 6.20 -12.47 -12.02
C PHE A 255 6.48 -11.02 -12.49
N ILE A 256 7.75 -10.61 -12.49
CA ILE A 256 8.14 -9.27 -12.94
C ILE A 256 7.70 -9.03 -14.38
N ARG A 257 7.90 -9.97 -15.29
CA ARG A 257 7.47 -9.84 -16.69
C ARG A 257 5.96 -9.68 -16.83
N THR A 258 5.19 -10.30 -15.94
CA THR A 258 3.71 -10.20 -15.96
C THR A 258 3.22 -8.81 -15.54
N ILE A 259 3.89 -8.16 -14.58
CA ILE A 259 3.43 -6.87 -14.02
C ILE A 259 4.12 -5.65 -14.64
N SER A 260 5.23 -5.82 -15.36
CA SER A 260 5.97 -4.72 -15.99
C SER A 260 5.49 -4.47 -17.41
N ASP A 261 5.46 -3.19 -17.79
CA ASP A 261 5.36 -2.79 -19.20
C ASP A 261 6.75 -2.95 -19.81
N ILE A 262 6.96 -3.98 -20.63
CA ILE A 262 8.20 -4.20 -21.38
C ILE A 262 8.00 -3.75 -22.82
#